data_aee093eeaa0cd05675c2da258b58c3b2
#
_entry.id   aee093eeaa0cd05675c2da258b58c3b2
#
_cell.length_a   1.000
_cell.length_b   1.000
_cell.length_c   1.000
_cell.angle_alpha   90.00
_cell.angle_beta   90.00
_cell.angle_gamma   90.00
#
_symmetry.space_group_name_H-M   'P 1'
#
loop_
_entity.id
_entity.type
_entity.pdbx_description
1 polymer ?
#
loop_
_entity_poly.entity_id
_entity_poly.type
_entity_poly.pdbx_seq_one_letter_code
_entity_poly.pdbx_strand_id
1 'polypeptide(L)' 'MKTLSNLKLKIMVRAFRIRIRNGEVFEDIAADYPALTTDDLEAIRAALNLE' A
#
# COMPACT_ATOMS: atom_id res chain seq x y z
N MET A 1 3.28 -18.56 -4.79
CA MET A 1 2.59 -17.35 -4.44
C MET A 1 3.49 -16.13 -4.58
N LYS A 2 2.99 -15.11 -5.18
CA LYS A 2 3.77 -13.93 -5.42
C LYS A 2 3.39 -12.80 -4.52
N THR A 3 4.38 -12.17 -3.93
CA THR A 3 4.20 -10.93 -3.20
C THR A 3 4.98 -9.85 -3.91
N LEU A 4 4.74 -8.61 -3.52
CA LEU A 4 5.50 -7.51 -4.07
C LEU A 4 6.97 -7.68 -3.70
N SER A 5 7.86 -7.35 -4.63
CA SER A 5 9.27 -7.30 -4.29
C SER A 5 9.50 -6.17 -3.29
N ASN A 6 10.64 -6.21 -2.62
CA ASN A 6 10.94 -5.17 -1.64
C ASN A 6 10.93 -3.78 -2.25
N LEU A 7 11.44 -3.65 -3.47
CA LEU A 7 11.46 -2.37 -4.14
C LEU A 7 10.05 -1.88 -4.45
N LYS A 8 9.22 -2.77 -5.01
CA LYS A 8 7.85 -2.39 -5.35
C LYS A 8 7.06 -2.07 -4.10
N LEU A 9 7.27 -2.83 -3.03
CA LEU A 9 6.60 -2.57 -1.77
C LEU A 9 6.93 -1.17 -1.26
N LYS A 10 8.20 -0.79 -1.29
CA LYS A 10 8.61 0.54 -0.84
C LYS A 10 7.96 1.64 -1.66
N ILE A 11 7.88 1.45 -2.97
CA ILE A 11 7.25 2.42 -3.86
C ILE A 11 5.78 2.56 -3.52
N MET A 12 5.09 1.44 -3.32
CA MET A 12 3.67 1.47 -3.00
C MET A 12 3.41 2.07 -1.63
N VAL A 13 4.23 1.75 -0.65
CA VAL A 13 4.10 2.32 0.69
C VAL A 13 4.22 3.84 0.62
N ARG A 14 5.18 4.33 -0.14
CA ARG A 14 5.37 5.77 -0.30
C ARG A 14 4.15 6.42 -0.95
N ALA A 15 3.63 5.80 -2.01
CA ALA A 15 2.47 6.34 -2.69
C ALA A 15 1.26 6.39 -1.77
N PHE A 16 1.02 5.30 -1.03
CA PHE A 16 -0.09 5.26 -0.08
C PHE A 16 0.08 6.30 1.02
N ARG A 17 1.31 6.45 1.53
CA ARG A 17 1.55 7.41 2.60
C ARG A 17 1.22 8.84 2.17
N ILE A 18 1.61 9.20 0.96
CA ILE A 18 1.36 10.54 0.45
C ILE A 18 -0.13 10.80 0.38
N ARG A 19 -0.89 9.83 -0.14
CA ARG A 19 -2.32 9.99 -0.28
C ARG A 19 -3.04 10.03 1.07
N ILE A 20 -2.56 9.22 2.02
CA ILE A 20 -3.13 9.24 3.37
C ILE A 20 -2.89 10.59 4.02
N ARG A 21 -1.71 11.16 3.83
CA ARG A 21 -1.41 12.49 4.35
C ARG A 21 -2.30 13.56 3.73
N ASN A 22 -2.74 13.32 2.51
CA ASN A 22 -3.66 14.24 1.83
C ASN A 22 -5.12 14.05 2.27
N GLY A 23 -5.36 13.13 3.21
CA GLY A 23 -6.69 12.94 3.75
C GLY A 23 -7.47 11.80 3.14
N GLU A 24 -6.86 11.01 2.27
CA GLU A 24 -7.56 9.87 1.66
C GLU A 24 -7.55 8.67 2.59
N VAL A 25 -8.57 7.83 2.45
CA VAL A 25 -8.71 6.63 3.26
C VAL A 25 -8.00 5.48 2.57
N PHE A 26 -7.40 4.58 3.37
CA PHE A 26 -6.65 3.44 2.84
C PHE A 26 -7.47 2.64 1.83
N GLU A 27 -8.73 2.35 2.17
CA GLU A 27 -9.58 1.56 1.29
C GLU A 27 -9.83 2.23 -0.05
N ASP A 28 -9.98 3.55 -0.03
CA ASP A 28 -10.18 4.30 -1.27
C ASP A 28 -8.93 4.26 -2.15
N ILE A 29 -7.77 4.35 -1.53
CA ILE A 29 -6.52 4.26 -2.26
C ILE A 29 -6.37 2.87 -2.86
N ALA A 30 -6.66 1.85 -2.07
CA ALA A 30 -6.54 0.46 -2.54
C ALA A 30 -7.44 0.20 -3.74
N ALA A 31 -8.59 0.85 -3.80
CA ALA A 31 -9.52 0.68 -4.91
C ALA A 31 -8.92 1.14 -6.24
N ASP A 32 -7.95 2.05 -6.19
CA ASP A 32 -7.27 2.53 -7.39
C ASP A 32 -6.22 1.55 -7.90
N TYR A 33 -5.91 0.52 -7.10
CA TYR A 33 -4.89 -0.47 -7.45
C TYR A 33 -5.47 -1.87 -7.41
N PRO A 34 -6.37 -2.20 -8.35
CA PRO A 34 -7.07 -3.49 -8.31
C PRO A 34 -6.15 -4.68 -8.52
N ALA A 35 -4.95 -4.46 -9.02
CA ALA A 35 -3.99 -5.55 -9.22
C ALA A 35 -3.33 -5.99 -7.91
N LEU A 36 -3.44 -5.20 -6.85
CA LEU A 36 -2.88 -5.57 -5.56
C LEU A 36 -3.76 -6.62 -4.90
N THR A 37 -3.11 -7.67 -4.40
CA THR A 37 -3.82 -8.71 -3.67
C THR A 37 -4.05 -8.30 -2.23
N THR A 38 -4.85 -9.08 -1.51
CA THR A 38 -5.06 -8.86 -0.09
C THR A 38 -3.73 -8.91 0.66
N ASP A 39 -2.87 -9.86 0.30
CA ASP A 39 -1.54 -9.99 0.93
C ASP A 39 -0.70 -8.74 0.68
N ASP A 40 -0.76 -8.22 -0.54
CA ASP A 40 -0.03 -7.00 -0.87
C ASP A 40 -0.51 -5.83 -0.03
N LEU A 41 -1.83 -5.69 0.11
CA LEU A 41 -2.40 -4.60 0.88
C LEU A 41 -2.05 -4.72 2.35
N GLU A 42 -2.03 -5.94 2.88
CA GLU A 42 -1.64 -6.15 4.27
C GLU A 42 -0.18 -5.78 4.50
N ALA A 43 0.68 -6.10 3.56
CA ALA A 43 2.10 -5.74 3.67
C ALA A 43 2.27 -4.23 3.66
N ILE A 44 1.51 -3.53 2.80
CA ILE A 44 1.57 -2.09 2.73
C ILE A 44 1.07 -1.48 4.04
N ARG A 45 -0.06 -1.98 4.55
CA ARG A 45 -0.61 -1.48 5.80
C ARG A 45 0.35 -1.67 6.96
N ALA A 46 0.98 -2.85 7.03
CA ALA A 46 1.94 -3.13 8.09
C ALA A 46 3.13 -2.17 8.02
N ALA A 47 3.62 -1.91 6.81
CA ALA A 47 4.75 -1.00 6.64
C ALA A 47 4.38 0.42 7.04
N LEU A 48 3.16 0.85 6.75
CA LEU A 48 2.69 2.17 7.14
C LEU A 48 2.59 2.30 8.65
N ASN A 49 2.16 1.24 9.32
CA ASN A 49 2.03 1.26 10.77
C ASN A 49 3.36 1.30 11.50
N LEU A 50 4.40 0.81 10.85
CA LEU A 50 5.74 0.81 11.45
C LEU A 50 6.43 2.16 11.35
N GLU A 51 5.84 3.06 10.64
CA GLU A 51 6.38 4.40 10.47
C GLU A 51 5.67 5.39 11.36
#